data_a157df1a11686e571641ca98142b35dd
#
_entry.id   a157df1a11686e571641ca98142b35dd
#
_cell.length_a   1.000
_cell.length_b   1.000
_cell.length_c   1.000
_cell.angle_alpha   90.00
_cell.angle_beta   90.00
_cell.angle_gamma   90.00
#
_symmetry.space_group_name_H-M   'P 1'
#
loop_
_entity.id
_entity.type
_entity.pdbx_description
1 polymer ?
#
loop_
_entity_poly.entity_id
_entity_poly.type
_entity_poly.pdbx_seq_one_letter_code
_entity_poly.pdbx_strand_id
1 'polypeptide(L)'
;MIFSIIFAILSVIYLAFLIWMELGLRRSLPSQAHLPAKAEPISVIIAAKNEAHNLPRLLTSLAQLEGIDADYEIIIVNDHSTDDSLAVLRNWEGQFGIKVIDFQDSIAGYIGKKAALQKGIERAQYDVLAFTDADGQVPTTWLREIARVMEPDLDYILGFSTIYRYAGDTDLTLNNFERSIYYILAAAGLGWKKAITSSALNMVYRKSLFEKAGGFEGISHIASGDDDLLLIKMMPFIRKAIYNPSPQMQVDCYEGKNLGKLYQKNIRRASKFRYYPSYIKVLSAFVFIYFAVFYVALVRLLAGAGDLLLLSVIMLKFGFELYISQTHLALVRKTHIGILYFPQIFVFPLKYIFFAIRGSLGKYRWK
;
A
#
# COMPACT_ATOMS: atom_id res chain seq x y z
N MET A 1 11.39 30.57 24.72
CA MET A 1 12.00 29.51 25.56
C MET A 1 11.03 28.39 25.94
N ILE A 2 9.94 28.62 26.70
CA ILE A 2 8.99 27.52 27.08
C ILE A 2 8.44 26.74 25.86
N PHE A 3 7.98 27.44 24.82
CA PHE A 3 7.51 26.82 23.60
C PHE A 3 8.56 25.93 22.94
N SER A 4 9.81 26.42 22.85
CA SER A 4 10.91 25.66 22.23
C SER A 4 11.23 24.39 23.01
N ILE A 5 11.11 24.41 24.34
CA ILE A 5 11.29 23.23 25.21
C ILE A 5 10.16 22.23 24.95
N ILE A 6 8.90 22.69 24.91
CA ILE A 6 7.74 21.81 24.63
C ILE A 6 7.89 21.17 23.25
N PHE A 7 8.25 21.96 22.23
CA PHE A 7 8.46 21.43 20.88
C PHE A 7 9.63 20.43 20.84
N ALA A 8 10.73 20.69 21.57
CA ALA A 8 11.85 19.76 21.68
C ALA A 8 11.43 18.43 22.29
N ILE A 9 10.65 18.44 23.38
CA ILE A 9 10.12 17.19 23.99
C ILE A 9 9.25 16.41 23.00
N LEU A 10 8.31 17.06 22.30
CA LEU A 10 7.50 16.42 21.28
C LEU A 10 8.35 15.88 20.14
N SER A 11 9.41 16.60 19.74
CA SER A 11 10.31 16.16 18.67
C SER A 11 11.17 14.97 19.07
N VAL A 12 11.56 14.83 20.34
CA VAL A 12 12.23 13.61 20.84
C VAL A 12 11.32 12.40 20.66
N ILE A 13 10.04 12.51 21.01
CA ILE A 13 9.06 11.43 20.81
C ILE A 13 8.88 11.12 19.32
N TYR A 14 8.83 12.17 18.48
CA TYR A 14 8.72 12.01 17.03
C TYR A 14 9.96 11.36 16.42
N LEU A 15 11.16 11.73 16.85
CA LEU A 15 12.41 11.09 16.42
C LEU A 15 12.48 9.63 16.87
N ALA A 16 12.04 9.31 18.09
CA ALA A 16 11.92 7.92 18.54
C ALA A 16 10.95 7.12 17.64
N PHE A 17 9.84 7.73 17.22
CA PHE A 17 8.92 7.13 16.23
C PHE A 17 9.59 6.91 14.88
N LEU A 18 10.39 7.86 14.37
CA LEU A 18 11.13 7.71 13.12
C LEU A 18 12.17 6.57 13.22
N ILE A 19 12.89 6.48 14.35
CA ILE A 19 13.83 5.37 14.62
C ILE A 19 13.07 4.03 14.65
N TRP A 20 11.92 3.98 15.31
CA TRP A 20 11.06 2.80 15.32
C TRP A 20 10.65 2.40 13.90
N MET A 21 10.29 3.35 13.03
CA MET A 21 9.96 3.11 11.61
C MET A 21 11.17 2.52 10.86
N GLU A 22 12.34 3.09 11.00
CA GLU A 22 13.56 2.62 10.34
C GLU A 22 13.96 1.21 10.78
N LEU A 23 13.93 0.95 12.08
CA LEU A 23 14.24 -0.39 12.62
C LEU A 23 13.21 -1.43 12.16
N GLY A 24 11.93 -1.07 12.13
CA GLY A 24 10.88 -1.96 11.65
C GLY A 24 10.98 -2.22 10.16
N LEU A 25 11.27 -1.20 9.35
CA LEU A 25 11.56 -1.36 7.91
C LEU A 25 12.68 -2.38 7.69
N ARG A 26 13.84 -2.21 8.36
CA ARG A 26 14.97 -3.14 8.24
C ARG A 26 14.63 -4.56 8.63
N ARG A 27 13.82 -4.76 9.68
CA ARG A 27 13.36 -6.08 10.13
C ARG A 27 12.41 -6.76 9.17
N SER A 28 11.68 -5.98 8.37
CA SER A 28 10.72 -6.51 7.40
C SER A 28 11.34 -6.85 6.05
N LEU A 29 12.59 -6.45 5.78
CA LEU A 29 13.24 -6.78 4.52
C LEU A 29 13.47 -8.29 4.38
N PRO A 30 13.42 -8.84 3.15
CA PRO A 30 13.72 -10.25 2.94
C PRO A 30 15.15 -10.57 3.36
N SER A 31 15.33 -11.71 3.99
CA SER A 31 16.66 -12.26 4.26
C SER A 31 17.35 -12.57 2.93
N GLN A 32 18.65 -12.33 2.84
CA GLN A 32 19.44 -12.75 1.66
C GLN A 32 19.70 -14.26 1.59
N ALA A 33 19.27 -14.99 2.61
CA ALA A 33 19.55 -16.40 2.74
C ALA A 33 18.48 -17.27 2.08
N HIS A 34 18.93 -18.11 1.17
CA HIS A 34 18.32 -19.32 0.64
C HIS A 34 17.15 -19.10 -0.33
N LEU A 35 17.41 -19.45 -1.58
CA LEU A 35 16.34 -19.81 -2.52
C LEU A 35 15.58 -21.00 -1.95
N PRO A 36 14.24 -21.00 -1.94
CA PRO A 36 13.48 -22.16 -1.53
C PRO A 36 13.89 -23.38 -2.40
N ALA A 37 14.00 -24.54 -1.80
CA ALA A 37 14.40 -25.77 -2.51
C ALA A 37 13.42 -26.15 -3.63
N LYS A 38 12.15 -25.68 -3.53
CA LYS A 38 11.11 -25.81 -4.55
C LYS A 38 10.22 -24.58 -4.51
N ALA A 39 9.96 -23.99 -5.65
CA ALA A 39 9.03 -22.87 -5.78
C ALA A 39 7.58 -23.37 -5.54
N GLU A 40 6.83 -22.62 -4.73
CA GLU A 40 5.40 -22.91 -4.47
C GLU A 40 4.54 -22.38 -5.62
N PRO A 41 3.48 -23.10 -6.02
CA PRO A 41 2.58 -22.64 -7.06
C PRO A 41 1.73 -21.43 -6.59
N ILE A 42 1.35 -20.55 -7.53
CA ILE A 42 0.78 -19.24 -7.25
C ILE A 42 -0.55 -19.06 -7.98
N SER A 43 -1.61 -18.62 -7.27
CA SER A 43 -2.84 -18.11 -7.85
C SER A 43 -2.84 -16.58 -7.83
N VAL A 44 -2.88 -15.94 -8.99
CA VAL A 44 -3.05 -14.49 -9.13
C VAL A 44 -4.52 -14.15 -9.11
N ILE A 45 -4.94 -13.23 -8.24
CA ILE A 45 -6.35 -12.82 -8.07
C ILE A 45 -6.50 -11.34 -8.41
N ILE A 46 -7.34 -11.02 -9.38
CA ILE A 46 -7.59 -9.66 -9.84
C ILE A 46 -9.10 -9.42 -9.90
N ALA A 47 -9.58 -8.35 -9.26
CA ALA A 47 -10.96 -7.89 -9.41
C ALA A 47 -10.99 -6.67 -10.33
N ALA A 48 -11.84 -6.72 -11.36
CA ALA A 48 -12.01 -5.67 -12.34
C ALA A 48 -13.46 -5.16 -12.37
N LYS A 49 -13.65 -3.85 -12.36
CA LYS A 49 -14.96 -3.20 -12.52
C LYS A 49 -14.82 -1.92 -13.32
N ASN A 50 -15.37 -1.92 -14.54
CA ASN A 50 -15.29 -0.78 -15.45
C ASN A 50 -13.84 -0.34 -15.73
N GLU A 51 -13.01 -1.31 -16.14
CA GLU A 51 -11.58 -1.15 -16.39
C GLU A 51 -11.17 -1.49 -17.84
N ALA A 52 -12.13 -1.43 -18.79
CA ALA A 52 -11.87 -1.74 -20.21
C ALA A 52 -10.64 -1.02 -20.78
N HIS A 53 -10.39 0.21 -20.30
CA HIS A 53 -9.24 1.03 -20.73
C HIS A 53 -7.90 0.54 -20.16
N ASN A 54 -7.89 -0.01 -18.95
CA ASN A 54 -6.67 -0.43 -18.25
C ASN A 54 -6.32 -1.91 -18.50
N LEU A 55 -7.33 -2.76 -18.65
CA LEU A 55 -7.17 -4.20 -18.85
C LEU A 55 -6.17 -4.59 -19.95
N PRO A 56 -6.13 -3.96 -21.15
CA PRO A 56 -5.16 -4.34 -22.18
C PRO A 56 -3.70 -4.26 -21.71
N ARG A 57 -3.36 -3.23 -20.92
CA ARG A 57 -2.01 -3.04 -20.36
C ARG A 57 -1.68 -4.12 -19.33
N LEU A 58 -2.59 -4.35 -18.39
CA LEU A 58 -2.44 -5.40 -17.38
C LEU A 58 -2.25 -6.76 -18.04
N LEU A 59 -3.17 -7.15 -18.94
CA LEU A 59 -3.17 -8.45 -19.61
C LEU A 59 -1.90 -8.67 -20.44
N THR A 60 -1.44 -7.64 -21.16
CA THR A 60 -0.16 -7.67 -21.86
C THR A 60 1.02 -7.90 -20.91
N SER A 61 1.03 -7.26 -19.74
CA SER A 61 2.10 -7.44 -18.76
C SER A 61 2.08 -8.84 -18.13
N LEU A 62 0.89 -9.39 -17.91
CA LEU A 62 0.72 -10.76 -17.41
C LEU A 62 1.15 -11.82 -18.46
N ALA A 63 0.89 -11.56 -19.73
CA ALA A 63 1.35 -12.44 -20.83
C ALA A 63 2.87 -12.44 -21.00
N GLN A 64 3.57 -11.43 -20.49
CA GLN A 64 5.02 -11.28 -20.56
C GLN A 64 5.75 -11.81 -19.31
N LEU A 65 5.07 -12.53 -18.43
CA LEU A 65 5.69 -13.12 -17.23
C LEU A 65 6.72 -14.19 -17.64
N GLU A 66 7.91 -14.14 -17.03
CA GLU A 66 9.06 -14.97 -17.40
C GLU A 66 9.73 -15.64 -16.20
N GLY A 67 10.40 -16.77 -16.48
CA GLY A 67 11.31 -17.45 -15.54
C GLY A 67 10.64 -17.93 -14.27
N ILE A 68 9.42 -18.47 -14.41
CA ILE A 68 8.65 -19.00 -13.30
C ILE A 68 8.87 -20.50 -13.24
N ASP A 69 9.56 -20.96 -12.18
CA ASP A 69 9.83 -22.38 -11.94
C ASP A 69 8.72 -23.08 -11.13
N ALA A 70 7.53 -22.46 -11.07
CA ALA A 70 6.36 -22.96 -10.38
C ALA A 70 5.11 -22.89 -11.26
N ASP A 71 4.15 -23.77 -11.02
CA ASP A 71 2.83 -23.66 -11.64
C ASP A 71 2.13 -22.37 -11.20
N TYR A 72 1.38 -21.76 -12.09
CA TYR A 72 0.56 -20.60 -11.74
C TYR A 72 -0.76 -20.57 -12.52
N GLU A 73 -1.71 -19.85 -11.99
CA GLU A 73 -2.97 -19.50 -12.63
C GLU A 73 -3.30 -18.02 -12.41
N ILE A 74 -4.06 -17.45 -13.31
CA ILE A 74 -4.51 -16.06 -13.20
C ILE A 74 -6.04 -16.05 -13.22
N ILE A 75 -6.66 -15.60 -12.14
CA ILE A 75 -8.11 -15.52 -11.98
C ILE A 75 -8.51 -14.05 -11.98
N ILE A 76 -9.26 -13.64 -13.00
CA ILE A 76 -9.77 -12.28 -13.12
C ILE A 76 -11.28 -12.29 -12.95
N VAL A 77 -11.77 -11.58 -11.95
CA VAL A 77 -13.19 -11.49 -11.62
C VAL A 77 -13.75 -10.17 -12.15
N ASN A 78 -14.64 -10.27 -13.15
CA ASN A 78 -15.41 -9.13 -13.63
C ASN A 78 -16.54 -8.84 -12.64
N ASP A 79 -16.45 -7.72 -11.92
CA ASP A 79 -17.39 -7.33 -10.85
C ASP A 79 -18.45 -6.36 -11.39
N HIS A 80 -19.52 -6.89 -12.04
CA HIS A 80 -20.64 -6.07 -12.51
C HIS A 80 -20.20 -4.91 -13.42
N SER A 81 -19.25 -5.14 -14.34
CA SER A 81 -18.87 -4.08 -15.30
C SER A 81 -20.00 -3.78 -16.27
N THR A 82 -20.17 -2.50 -16.59
CA THR A 82 -21.15 -1.98 -17.54
C THR A 82 -20.51 -1.43 -18.82
N ASP A 83 -19.18 -1.49 -18.88
CA ASP A 83 -18.36 -1.14 -20.06
C ASP A 83 -17.86 -2.42 -20.77
N ASP A 84 -16.98 -2.28 -21.73
CA ASP A 84 -16.42 -3.38 -22.51
C ASP A 84 -15.41 -4.27 -21.73
N SER A 85 -15.28 -4.12 -20.40
CA SER A 85 -14.32 -4.90 -19.60
C SER A 85 -14.47 -6.40 -19.79
N LEU A 86 -15.73 -6.93 -19.77
CA LEU A 86 -15.96 -8.36 -19.95
C LEU A 86 -15.55 -8.83 -21.34
N ALA A 87 -15.86 -8.07 -22.39
CA ALA A 87 -15.46 -8.39 -23.76
C ALA A 87 -13.95 -8.46 -23.92
N VAL A 88 -13.23 -7.49 -23.33
CA VAL A 88 -11.76 -7.50 -23.30
C VAL A 88 -11.24 -8.74 -22.60
N LEU A 89 -11.78 -9.09 -21.42
CA LEU A 89 -11.36 -10.28 -20.66
C LEU A 89 -11.59 -11.57 -21.43
N ARG A 90 -12.73 -11.73 -22.07
CA ARG A 90 -13.08 -12.94 -22.85
C ARG A 90 -12.12 -13.20 -24.01
N ASN A 91 -11.57 -12.15 -24.63
CA ASN A 91 -10.57 -12.29 -25.69
C ASN A 91 -9.23 -12.88 -25.20
N TRP A 92 -8.97 -12.85 -23.90
CA TRP A 92 -7.75 -13.37 -23.26
C TRP A 92 -8.00 -14.67 -22.48
N GLU A 93 -9.25 -15.09 -22.32
CA GLU A 93 -9.59 -16.28 -21.56
C GLU A 93 -8.95 -17.53 -22.18
N GLY A 94 -8.38 -18.38 -21.36
CA GLY A 94 -7.66 -19.58 -21.76
C GLY A 94 -6.22 -19.35 -22.23
N GLN A 95 -5.79 -18.10 -22.42
CA GLN A 95 -4.42 -17.77 -22.75
C GLN A 95 -3.60 -17.53 -21.48
N PHE A 96 -2.34 -17.94 -21.46
CA PHE A 96 -1.40 -17.70 -20.34
C PHE A 96 -1.94 -18.10 -18.96
N GLY A 97 -2.78 -19.12 -18.87
CA GLY A 97 -3.40 -19.53 -17.61
C GLY A 97 -4.51 -18.61 -17.08
N ILE A 98 -5.03 -17.69 -17.91
CA ILE A 98 -6.09 -16.73 -17.53
C ILE A 98 -7.44 -17.44 -17.49
N LYS A 99 -8.12 -17.34 -16.35
CA LYS A 99 -9.49 -17.76 -16.09
C LYS A 99 -10.35 -16.52 -15.77
N VAL A 100 -11.45 -16.35 -16.46
CA VAL A 100 -12.37 -15.22 -16.27
C VAL A 100 -13.61 -15.68 -15.52
N ILE A 101 -13.93 -15.00 -14.43
CA ILE A 101 -15.18 -15.18 -13.68
C ILE A 101 -16.04 -13.95 -13.93
N ASP A 102 -17.17 -14.11 -14.61
CA ASP A 102 -18.17 -13.06 -14.73
C ASP A 102 -19.09 -13.11 -13.50
N PHE A 103 -18.84 -12.22 -12.55
CA PHE A 103 -19.54 -12.16 -11.28
C PHE A 103 -20.66 -11.12 -11.36
N GLN A 104 -21.89 -11.62 -11.54
CA GLN A 104 -23.12 -10.81 -11.61
C GLN A 104 -24.02 -11.02 -10.38
N ASP A 105 -23.68 -11.97 -9.49
CA ASP A 105 -24.39 -12.21 -8.25
C ASP A 105 -23.96 -11.24 -7.16
N SER A 106 -24.68 -11.23 -6.04
CA SER A 106 -24.27 -10.52 -4.82
C SER A 106 -23.98 -11.50 -3.70
N ILE A 107 -23.01 -11.18 -2.86
CA ILE A 107 -22.80 -11.90 -1.59
C ILE A 107 -23.41 -11.03 -0.49
N ALA A 108 -24.38 -11.60 0.23
CA ALA A 108 -25.07 -10.87 1.31
C ALA A 108 -24.06 -10.32 2.34
N GLY A 109 -24.19 -9.03 2.67
CA GLY A 109 -23.30 -8.35 3.60
C GLY A 109 -21.94 -7.92 3.03
N TYR A 110 -21.64 -8.18 1.75
CA TYR A 110 -20.42 -7.69 1.09
C TYR A 110 -20.69 -6.41 0.31
N ILE A 111 -19.77 -5.46 0.44
CA ILE A 111 -19.81 -4.19 -0.29
C ILE A 111 -18.46 -3.95 -0.99
N GLY A 112 -18.54 -3.49 -2.24
CA GLY A 112 -17.38 -3.15 -3.06
C GLY A 112 -16.58 -4.37 -3.52
N LYS A 113 -15.29 -4.20 -3.73
CA LYS A 113 -14.37 -5.17 -4.35
C LYS A 113 -14.26 -6.52 -3.62
N LYS A 114 -14.60 -6.57 -2.31
CA LYS A 114 -14.40 -7.78 -1.49
C LYS A 114 -15.21 -8.98 -1.94
N ALA A 115 -16.42 -8.78 -2.49
CA ALA A 115 -17.22 -9.87 -3.03
C ALA A 115 -16.51 -10.54 -4.22
N ALA A 116 -15.98 -9.74 -5.14
CA ALA A 116 -15.22 -10.23 -6.28
C ALA A 116 -13.93 -10.94 -5.85
N LEU A 117 -13.19 -10.34 -4.90
CA LEU A 117 -11.99 -10.98 -4.34
C LEU A 117 -12.32 -12.31 -3.64
N GLN A 118 -13.41 -12.37 -2.86
CA GLN A 118 -13.88 -13.61 -2.23
C GLN A 118 -14.12 -14.69 -3.27
N LYS A 119 -14.81 -14.37 -4.38
CA LYS A 119 -15.04 -15.32 -5.48
C LYS A 119 -13.76 -15.80 -6.15
N GLY A 120 -12.81 -14.89 -6.37
CA GLY A 120 -11.50 -15.26 -6.91
C GLY A 120 -10.73 -16.20 -5.98
N ILE A 121 -10.69 -15.88 -4.68
CA ILE A 121 -10.01 -16.69 -3.65
C ILE A 121 -10.63 -18.08 -3.51
N GLU A 122 -11.96 -18.19 -3.53
CA GLU A 122 -12.68 -19.46 -3.49
C GLU A 122 -12.30 -20.39 -4.66
N ARG A 123 -12.06 -19.81 -5.85
CA ARG A 123 -11.69 -20.53 -7.07
C ARG A 123 -10.21 -20.81 -7.22
N ALA A 124 -9.38 -20.17 -6.38
CA ALA A 124 -7.94 -20.38 -6.38
C ALA A 124 -7.58 -21.82 -5.99
N GLN A 125 -6.71 -22.45 -6.79
CA GLN A 125 -6.23 -23.82 -6.57
C GLN A 125 -5.05 -23.86 -5.60
N TYR A 126 -4.26 -22.78 -5.53
CA TYR A 126 -2.99 -22.75 -4.80
C TYR A 126 -3.10 -21.94 -3.51
N ASP A 127 -2.24 -22.28 -2.54
CA ASP A 127 -2.22 -21.61 -1.23
C ASP A 127 -1.58 -20.22 -1.30
N VAL A 128 -0.60 -20.01 -2.19
CA VAL A 128 0.00 -18.69 -2.37
C VAL A 128 -0.87 -17.84 -3.28
N LEU A 129 -1.47 -16.79 -2.73
CA LEU A 129 -2.32 -15.85 -3.46
C LEU A 129 -1.58 -14.54 -3.70
N ALA A 130 -1.44 -14.12 -4.96
CA ALA A 130 -0.85 -12.86 -5.35
C ALA A 130 -1.92 -11.90 -5.88
N PHE A 131 -1.89 -10.64 -5.46
CA PHE A 131 -2.90 -9.65 -5.79
C PHE A 131 -2.29 -8.44 -6.48
N THR A 132 -3.02 -7.96 -7.49
CA THR A 132 -2.81 -6.63 -8.09
C THR A 132 -4.17 -6.06 -8.51
N ASP A 133 -4.23 -4.75 -8.78
CA ASP A 133 -5.45 -4.09 -9.26
C ASP A 133 -5.52 -4.12 -10.79
N ALA A 134 -6.73 -3.97 -11.34
CA ALA A 134 -6.95 -4.00 -12.79
C ALA A 134 -6.31 -2.81 -13.55
N ASP A 135 -5.93 -1.74 -12.84
CA ASP A 135 -5.16 -0.59 -13.35
C ASP A 135 -3.63 -0.75 -13.18
N GLY A 136 -3.19 -1.93 -12.72
CA GLY A 136 -1.78 -2.26 -12.52
C GLY A 136 -1.07 -2.70 -13.79
N GLN A 137 0.26 -2.67 -13.73
CA GLN A 137 1.19 -3.30 -14.69
C GLN A 137 2.29 -3.98 -13.88
N VAL A 138 2.42 -5.28 -14.04
CA VAL A 138 3.41 -6.08 -13.33
C VAL A 138 4.71 -6.19 -14.15
N PRO A 139 5.90 -6.29 -13.52
CA PRO A 139 7.14 -6.57 -14.25
C PRO A 139 7.16 -8.03 -14.70
N THR A 140 7.92 -8.33 -15.76
CA THR A 140 8.05 -9.69 -16.33
C THR A 140 8.55 -10.71 -15.30
N THR A 141 9.25 -10.25 -14.28
CA THR A 141 9.84 -11.04 -13.19
C THR A 141 8.98 -11.17 -11.94
N TRP A 142 7.75 -10.66 -11.96
CA TRP A 142 6.91 -10.52 -10.77
C TRP A 142 6.66 -11.83 -10.02
N LEU A 143 6.13 -12.83 -10.71
CA LEU A 143 5.86 -14.14 -10.09
C LEU A 143 7.15 -14.91 -9.75
N ARG A 144 8.19 -14.76 -10.57
CA ARG A 144 9.50 -15.34 -10.26
C ARG A 144 10.06 -14.79 -8.94
N GLU A 145 9.95 -13.47 -8.73
CA GLU A 145 10.43 -12.86 -7.49
C GLU A 145 9.57 -13.25 -6.28
N ILE A 146 8.25 -13.39 -6.44
CA ILE A 146 7.38 -13.93 -5.41
C ILE A 146 7.82 -15.35 -5.05
N ALA A 147 7.93 -16.24 -6.04
CA ALA A 147 8.35 -17.63 -5.84
C ALA A 147 9.74 -17.72 -5.19
N ARG A 148 10.66 -16.81 -5.56
CA ARG A 148 12.03 -16.75 -5.01
C ARG A 148 12.08 -16.47 -3.52
N VAL A 149 11.20 -15.61 -3.02
CA VAL A 149 11.19 -15.20 -1.59
C VAL A 149 10.20 -15.98 -0.74
N MET A 150 9.29 -16.75 -1.37
CA MET A 150 8.26 -17.49 -0.67
C MET A 150 8.84 -18.71 0.02
N GLU A 151 8.95 -18.63 1.34
CA GLU A 151 9.40 -19.72 2.21
C GLU A 151 8.20 -20.37 2.93
N PRO A 152 8.29 -21.63 3.37
CA PRO A 152 7.15 -22.33 4.02
C PRO A 152 6.57 -21.63 5.25
N ASP A 153 7.36 -20.83 5.98
CA ASP A 153 6.94 -20.06 7.14
C ASP A 153 6.52 -18.62 6.82
N LEU A 154 6.70 -18.17 5.56
CA LEU A 154 6.32 -16.86 5.10
C LEU A 154 4.84 -16.84 4.73
N ASP A 155 4.08 -16.01 5.42
CA ASP A 155 2.62 -15.93 5.28
C ASP A 155 2.15 -14.69 4.52
N TYR A 156 2.97 -13.62 4.50
CA TYR A 156 2.58 -12.34 3.89
C TYR A 156 3.76 -11.59 3.27
N ILE A 157 3.56 -11.07 2.06
CA ILE A 157 4.52 -10.21 1.36
C ILE A 157 3.79 -8.92 0.95
N LEU A 158 4.40 -7.78 1.27
CA LEU A 158 4.04 -6.48 0.72
C LEU A 158 5.10 -6.08 -0.31
N GLY A 159 4.74 -5.89 -1.57
CA GLY A 159 5.60 -5.36 -2.61
C GLY A 159 5.39 -3.85 -2.79
N PHE A 160 6.41 -3.14 -3.28
CA PHE A 160 6.30 -1.72 -3.61
C PHE A 160 5.48 -1.50 -4.88
N SER A 161 4.80 -0.35 -4.98
CA SER A 161 4.15 0.08 -6.22
C SER A 161 4.23 1.59 -6.41
N THR A 162 4.35 2.02 -7.67
CA THR A 162 4.33 3.42 -8.10
C THR A 162 2.99 3.80 -8.72
N ILE A 163 2.72 5.09 -8.83
CA ILE A 163 1.51 5.61 -9.49
C ILE A 163 1.93 6.58 -10.59
N TYR A 164 1.45 6.31 -11.79
CA TYR A 164 1.56 7.18 -12.96
C TYR A 164 0.19 7.72 -13.35
N ARG A 165 0.14 8.86 -14.03
CA ARG A 165 -1.11 9.44 -14.54
C ARG A 165 -1.47 8.91 -15.92
N TYR A 166 -0.47 8.55 -16.72
CA TYR A 166 -0.61 7.96 -18.05
C TYR A 166 0.68 7.26 -18.47
N ALA A 167 0.61 6.44 -19.51
CA ALA A 167 1.79 5.78 -20.07
C ALA A 167 2.78 6.83 -20.61
N GLY A 168 4.07 6.67 -20.24
CA GLY A 168 5.12 7.63 -20.57
C GLY A 168 5.30 8.77 -19.58
N ASP A 169 4.49 8.83 -18.51
CA ASP A 169 4.69 9.79 -17.41
C ASP A 169 5.95 9.43 -16.60
N THR A 170 6.46 10.41 -15.87
CA THR A 170 7.56 10.20 -14.93
C THR A 170 7.04 9.80 -13.56
N ASP A 171 7.81 9.01 -12.82
CA ASP A 171 7.52 8.70 -11.42
C ASP A 171 7.90 9.86 -10.47
N LEU A 172 8.48 10.95 -10.97
CA LEU A 172 8.79 12.16 -10.23
C LEU A 172 7.51 12.95 -9.90
N THR A 173 6.71 12.45 -8.96
CA THR A 173 5.48 13.09 -8.49
C THR A 173 5.40 13.11 -6.97
N LEU A 174 4.70 14.13 -6.41
CA LEU A 174 4.43 14.19 -4.97
C LEU A 174 3.72 12.92 -4.46
N ASN A 175 2.84 12.34 -5.28
CA ASN A 175 2.15 11.11 -4.93
C ASN A 175 3.12 9.93 -4.75
N ASN A 176 4.16 9.80 -5.59
CA ASN A 176 5.13 8.72 -5.48
C ASN A 176 6.04 8.92 -4.27
N PHE A 177 6.38 10.16 -3.92
CA PHE A 177 7.07 10.44 -2.66
C PHE A 177 6.20 10.08 -1.44
N GLU A 178 4.92 10.48 -1.41
CA GLU A 178 3.96 10.10 -0.36
C GLU A 178 3.82 8.59 -0.24
N ARG A 179 3.81 7.88 -1.38
CA ARG A 179 3.78 6.40 -1.38
C ARG A 179 5.01 5.83 -0.72
N SER A 180 6.21 6.39 -0.98
CA SER A 180 7.43 5.96 -0.30
C SER A 180 7.27 6.04 1.22
N ILE A 181 6.78 7.15 1.76
CA ILE A 181 6.52 7.32 3.20
C ILE A 181 5.47 6.30 3.69
N TYR A 182 4.41 6.10 2.92
CA TYR A 182 3.36 5.13 3.23
C TYR A 182 3.91 3.70 3.33
N TYR A 183 4.79 3.31 2.39
CA TYR A 183 5.40 1.98 2.42
C TYR A 183 6.44 1.81 3.52
N ILE A 184 7.17 2.87 3.90
CA ILE A 184 8.03 2.84 5.08
C ILE A 184 7.21 2.51 6.34
N LEU A 185 6.06 3.17 6.51
CA LEU A 185 5.16 2.93 7.64
C LEU A 185 4.56 1.53 7.62
N ALA A 186 4.13 1.04 6.45
CA ALA A 186 3.61 -0.31 6.27
C ALA A 186 4.66 -1.37 6.59
N ALA A 187 5.86 -1.23 6.02
CA ALA A 187 7.00 -2.11 6.25
C ALA A 187 7.43 -2.13 7.73
N ALA A 188 7.49 -0.95 8.36
CA ALA A 188 7.78 -0.85 9.79
C ALA A 188 6.74 -1.64 10.61
N GLY A 189 5.46 -1.48 10.28
CA GLY A 189 4.39 -2.25 10.91
C GLY A 189 4.58 -3.75 10.79
N LEU A 190 4.93 -4.26 9.60
CA LEU A 190 5.23 -5.68 9.38
C LEU A 190 6.42 -6.14 10.23
N GLY A 191 7.52 -5.38 10.24
CA GLY A 191 8.72 -5.74 11.01
C GLY A 191 8.51 -5.80 12.52
N TRP A 192 7.51 -5.10 13.06
CA TRP A 192 7.13 -5.13 14.46
C TRP A 192 5.90 -6.00 14.75
N LYS A 193 5.38 -6.72 13.77
CA LYS A 193 4.14 -7.50 13.88
C LYS A 193 2.94 -6.66 14.38
N LYS A 194 2.86 -5.43 13.89
CA LYS A 194 1.80 -4.45 14.19
C LYS A 194 1.27 -3.89 12.87
N ALA A 195 0.23 -4.50 12.31
CA ALA A 195 -0.39 -4.00 11.08
C ALA A 195 -0.81 -2.54 11.23
N ILE A 196 -0.31 -1.65 10.39
CA ILE A 196 -0.70 -0.24 10.37
C ILE A 196 -1.45 0.09 9.09
N THR A 197 -0.88 -0.34 7.97
CA THR A 197 -1.45 -0.11 6.64
C THR A 197 -0.92 -1.14 5.64
N SER A 198 -1.56 -1.25 4.48
CA SER A 198 -1.16 -2.13 3.39
C SER A 198 -1.68 -1.61 2.06
N SER A 199 -1.33 -2.28 0.95
CA SER A 199 -1.78 -1.91 -0.40
C SER A 199 -2.10 -3.15 -1.22
N ALA A 200 -3.34 -3.24 -1.72
CA ALA A 200 -3.80 -4.33 -2.60
C ALA A 200 -3.12 -4.35 -3.97
N LEU A 201 -2.44 -3.26 -4.37
CA LEU A 201 -1.74 -3.16 -5.65
C LEU A 201 -0.61 -4.18 -5.81
N ASN A 202 0.00 -4.62 -4.71
CA ASN A 202 1.11 -5.56 -4.74
C ASN A 202 1.24 -6.24 -3.37
N MET A 203 0.38 -7.21 -3.12
CA MET A 203 0.43 -8.00 -1.88
C MET A 203 0.28 -9.49 -2.19
N VAL A 204 0.89 -10.30 -1.36
CA VAL A 204 0.82 -11.77 -1.43
C VAL A 204 0.51 -12.29 -0.04
N TYR A 205 -0.38 -13.27 0.06
CA TYR A 205 -0.61 -13.98 1.31
C TYR A 205 -1.10 -15.40 1.06
N ARG A 206 -1.03 -16.25 2.09
CA ARG A 206 -1.52 -17.62 2.00
C ARG A 206 -3.05 -17.67 2.09
N LYS A 207 -3.68 -18.48 1.25
CA LYS A 207 -5.12 -18.79 1.33
C LYS A 207 -5.48 -19.36 2.69
N SER A 208 -4.67 -20.27 3.20
CA SER A 208 -4.81 -20.86 4.53
C SER A 208 -4.77 -19.81 5.66
N LEU A 209 -3.94 -18.75 5.53
CA LEU A 209 -3.94 -17.61 6.45
C LEU A 209 -5.25 -16.80 6.36
N PHE A 210 -5.72 -16.52 5.14
CA PHE A 210 -6.98 -15.82 4.91
C PHE A 210 -8.16 -16.56 5.54
N GLU A 211 -8.25 -17.87 5.33
CA GLU A 211 -9.28 -18.74 5.90
C GLU A 211 -9.18 -18.78 7.43
N LYS A 212 -7.99 -18.98 7.98
CA LYS A 212 -7.74 -18.98 9.44
C LYS A 212 -8.16 -17.67 10.10
N ALA A 213 -7.98 -16.55 9.44
CA ALA A 213 -8.44 -15.25 9.91
C ALA A 213 -9.96 -15.03 9.73
N GLY A 214 -10.71 -15.96 9.13
CA GLY A 214 -12.14 -15.82 8.82
C GLY A 214 -12.41 -14.87 7.66
N GLY A 215 -11.49 -14.79 6.68
CA GLY A 215 -11.66 -14.03 5.46
C GLY A 215 -12.10 -12.58 5.68
N PHE A 216 -13.06 -12.12 4.89
CA PHE A 216 -13.62 -10.76 5.03
C PHE A 216 -14.74 -10.65 6.07
N GLU A 217 -15.04 -11.68 6.86
CA GLU A 217 -16.04 -11.60 7.92
C GLU A 217 -15.71 -10.45 8.90
N GLY A 218 -16.72 -9.70 9.33
CA GLY A 218 -16.58 -8.54 10.20
C GLY A 218 -16.12 -7.25 9.49
N ILE A 219 -15.57 -7.34 8.27
CA ILE A 219 -15.16 -6.19 7.45
C ILE A 219 -15.81 -6.16 6.06
N SER A 220 -16.61 -7.15 5.71
CA SER A 220 -17.28 -7.29 4.41
C SER A 220 -18.18 -6.09 4.06
N HIS A 221 -18.86 -5.52 5.07
CA HIS A 221 -19.76 -4.38 4.96
C HIS A 221 -19.06 -3.02 4.81
N ILE A 222 -17.72 -2.99 4.87
CA ILE A 222 -16.93 -1.76 4.69
C ILE A 222 -16.52 -1.69 3.23
N ALA A 223 -16.81 -0.60 2.52
CA ALA A 223 -16.56 -0.47 1.09
C ALA A 223 -15.08 -0.47 0.66
N SER A 224 -14.14 -0.47 1.60
CA SER A 224 -12.68 -0.48 1.41
C SER A 224 -12.03 -1.32 2.52
N GLY A 225 -10.71 -1.50 2.50
CA GLY A 225 -10.00 -2.24 3.55
C GLY A 225 -9.85 -3.72 3.24
N ASP A 226 -9.91 -4.05 1.97
CA ASP A 226 -9.50 -5.34 1.41
C ASP A 226 -7.99 -5.58 1.53
N ASP A 227 -7.25 -4.54 1.88
CA ASP A 227 -5.80 -4.52 2.12
C ASP A 227 -5.46 -4.34 3.61
N ASP A 228 -5.64 -3.15 4.14
CA ASP A 228 -5.19 -2.75 5.48
C ASP A 228 -6.04 -3.35 6.62
N LEU A 229 -7.37 -3.34 6.50
CA LEU A 229 -8.24 -3.95 7.52
C LEU A 229 -8.11 -5.47 7.51
N LEU A 230 -7.94 -6.07 6.31
CA LEU A 230 -7.67 -7.50 6.22
C LEU A 230 -6.33 -7.86 6.85
N LEU A 231 -5.26 -7.09 6.58
CA LEU A 231 -3.96 -7.30 7.21
C LEU A 231 -4.05 -7.18 8.74
N ILE A 232 -4.77 -6.19 9.27
CA ILE A 232 -4.99 -6.04 10.71
C ILE A 232 -5.63 -7.30 11.29
N LYS A 233 -6.62 -7.85 10.58
CA LYS A 233 -7.33 -9.07 10.99
C LYS A 233 -6.45 -10.32 10.91
N MET A 234 -5.59 -10.43 9.88
CA MET A 234 -4.67 -11.55 9.70
C MET A 234 -3.45 -11.49 10.62
N MET A 235 -3.03 -10.31 11.06
CA MET A 235 -1.77 -10.10 11.78
C MET A 235 -1.55 -11.03 12.99
N PRO A 236 -2.56 -11.34 13.83
CA PRO A 236 -2.39 -12.27 14.96
C PRO A 236 -1.99 -13.70 14.56
N PHE A 237 -2.25 -14.07 13.30
CA PHE A 237 -2.01 -15.43 12.79
C PHE A 237 -0.75 -15.52 11.91
N ILE A 238 -0.16 -14.37 11.54
CA ILE A 238 1.03 -14.29 10.68
C ILE A 238 2.26 -14.79 11.47
N ARG A 239 2.93 -15.81 10.93
CA ARG A 239 4.21 -16.33 11.45
C ARG A 239 5.36 -15.40 11.04
N LYS A 240 5.47 -15.14 9.73
CA LYS A 240 6.48 -14.27 9.11
C LYS A 240 5.83 -13.39 8.05
N ALA A 241 6.18 -12.11 8.04
CA ALA A 241 5.78 -11.17 6.99
C ALA A 241 6.99 -10.37 6.55
N ILE A 242 7.08 -10.06 5.26
CA ILE A 242 8.16 -9.24 4.69
C ILE A 242 7.62 -8.09 3.86
N TYR A 243 8.42 -7.04 3.76
CA TYR A 243 8.30 -6.02 2.74
C TYR A 243 9.39 -6.26 1.68
N ASN A 244 8.99 -6.51 0.43
CA ASN A 244 9.92 -6.70 -0.67
C ASN A 244 9.96 -5.44 -1.57
N PRO A 245 10.98 -4.57 -1.43
CA PRO A 245 11.15 -3.37 -2.24
C PRO A 245 11.78 -3.65 -3.62
N SER A 246 12.13 -4.91 -3.92
CA SER A 246 12.86 -5.29 -5.13
C SER A 246 12.19 -4.74 -6.40
N PRO A 247 12.94 -4.11 -7.32
CA PRO A 247 12.42 -3.69 -8.62
C PRO A 247 11.79 -4.83 -9.44
N GLN A 248 12.23 -6.07 -9.20
CA GLN A 248 11.70 -7.27 -9.83
C GLN A 248 10.27 -7.60 -9.41
N MET A 249 9.79 -6.99 -8.32
CA MET A 249 8.42 -7.15 -7.82
C MET A 249 7.62 -5.86 -7.86
N GLN A 250 8.16 -4.72 -8.30
CA GLN A 250 7.44 -3.45 -8.29
C GLN A 250 6.30 -3.43 -9.30
N VAL A 251 5.12 -3.04 -8.87
CA VAL A 251 3.94 -2.88 -9.72
C VAL A 251 3.71 -1.41 -10.00
N ASP A 252 3.52 -1.06 -11.27
CA ASP A 252 3.15 0.28 -11.70
C ASP A 252 1.62 0.38 -11.83
N CYS A 253 1.03 1.46 -11.32
CA CYS A 253 -0.39 1.72 -11.39
C CYS A 253 -0.66 3.00 -12.20
N TYR A 254 -1.67 2.98 -13.06
CA TYR A 254 -1.99 4.11 -13.93
C TYR A 254 -3.33 4.73 -13.55
N GLU A 255 -3.26 5.82 -12.78
CA GLU A 255 -4.43 6.60 -12.38
C GLU A 255 -4.61 7.80 -13.31
N GLY A 256 -5.72 7.92 -14.01
CA GLY A 256 -6.01 9.08 -14.86
C GLY A 256 -5.98 10.43 -14.09
N LYS A 257 -5.89 11.54 -14.82
CA LYS A 257 -5.74 12.93 -14.29
C LYS A 257 -6.94 13.50 -13.52
N ASN A 258 -7.96 12.72 -13.20
CA ASN A 258 -9.18 13.24 -12.58
C ASN A 258 -8.98 13.59 -11.10
N LEU A 259 -8.81 14.88 -10.81
CA LEU A 259 -8.64 15.39 -9.44
C LEU A 259 -9.83 15.06 -8.52
N GLY A 260 -11.05 15.00 -9.07
CA GLY A 260 -12.24 14.61 -8.32
C GLY A 260 -12.16 13.16 -7.83
N LYS A 261 -11.68 12.25 -8.68
CA LYS A 261 -11.44 10.84 -8.30
C LYS A 261 -10.37 10.74 -7.22
N LEU A 262 -9.28 11.49 -7.33
CA LEU A 262 -8.20 11.51 -6.33
C LEU A 262 -8.71 12.04 -4.97
N TYR A 263 -9.52 13.09 -4.98
CA TYR A 263 -10.15 13.65 -3.79
C TYR A 263 -11.05 12.62 -3.09
N GLN A 264 -11.95 11.97 -3.84
CA GLN A 264 -12.83 10.93 -3.32
C GLN A 264 -12.06 9.72 -2.77
N LYS A 265 -10.97 9.31 -3.44
CA LYS A 265 -10.06 8.26 -2.98
C LYS A 265 -9.46 8.59 -1.60
N ASN A 266 -9.00 9.83 -1.40
CA ASN A 266 -8.42 10.27 -0.13
C ASN A 266 -9.46 10.35 0.99
N ILE A 267 -10.68 10.84 0.72
CA ILE A 267 -11.79 10.83 1.70
C ILE A 267 -12.14 9.39 2.08
N ARG A 268 -12.26 8.49 1.11
CA ARG A 268 -12.53 7.07 1.35
C ARG A 268 -11.47 6.42 2.24
N ARG A 269 -10.19 6.72 2.00
CA ARG A 269 -9.10 6.24 2.86
C ARG A 269 -9.24 6.76 4.28
N ALA A 270 -9.52 8.04 4.45
CA ALA A 270 -9.67 8.66 5.76
C ALA A 270 -10.94 8.17 6.50
N SER A 271 -12.03 7.85 5.80
CA SER A 271 -13.27 7.36 6.42
C SER A 271 -13.14 5.99 7.11
N LYS A 272 -12.11 5.19 6.76
CA LYS A 272 -11.79 3.93 7.44
C LYS A 272 -11.27 4.11 8.86
N PHE A 273 -10.88 5.32 9.25
CA PHE A 273 -10.25 5.62 10.53
C PHE A 273 -11.05 5.11 11.74
N ARG A 274 -12.38 5.14 11.65
CA ARG A 274 -13.26 4.63 12.72
C ARG A 274 -13.10 3.13 13.01
N TYR A 275 -12.69 2.36 11.99
CA TYR A 275 -12.53 0.91 12.09
C TYR A 275 -11.14 0.47 12.52
N TYR A 276 -10.17 1.41 12.58
CA TYR A 276 -8.82 1.08 13.01
C TYR A 276 -8.74 0.84 14.52
N PRO A 277 -7.83 -0.04 14.96
CA PRO A 277 -7.57 -0.28 16.38
C PRO A 277 -7.01 0.96 17.09
N SER A 278 -7.12 0.98 18.41
CA SER A 278 -6.77 2.16 19.23
C SER A 278 -5.32 2.60 19.06
N TYR A 279 -4.37 1.67 18.87
CA TYR A 279 -2.96 2.04 18.68
C TYR A 279 -2.72 2.86 17.40
N ILE A 280 -3.45 2.57 16.31
CA ILE A 280 -3.36 3.39 15.06
C ILE A 280 -4.00 4.76 15.30
N LYS A 281 -5.11 4.84 16.03
CA LYS A 281 -5.78 6.09 16.36
C LYS A 281 -4.89 6.99 17.22
N VAL A 282 -4.24 6.43 18.24
CA VAL A 282 -3.30 7.16 19.10
C VAL A 282 -2.09 7.63 18.31
N LEU A 283 -1.49 6.77 17.47
CA LEU A 283 -0.37 7.15 16.61
C LEU A 283 -0.77 8.28 15.66
N SER A 284 -1.94 8.17 15.02
CA SER A 284 -2.44 9.20 14.10
C SER A 284 -2.71 10.53 14.81
N ALA A 285 -3.28 10.48 16.02
CA ALA A 285 -3.50 11.68 16.84
C ALA A 285 -2.18 12.34 17.23
N PHE A 286 -1.19 11.55 17.65
CA PHE A 286 0.16 12.07 17.95
C PHE A 286 0.78 12.76 16.73
N VAL A 287 0.77 12.11 15.57
CA VAL A 287 1.33 12.67 14.33
C VAL A 287 0.60 13.97 13.94
N PHE A 288 -0.73 14.00 14.08
CA PHE A 288 -1.53 15.19 13.83
C PHE A 288 -1.13 16.36 14.74
N ILE A 289 -1.05 16.12 16.06
CA ILE A 289 -0.67 17.13 17.05
C ILE A 289 0.77 17.62 16.78
N TYR A 290 1.69 16.70 16.52
CA TYR A 290 3.07 17.03 16.22
C TYR A 290 3.18 17.97 15.02
N PHE A 291 2.52 17.69 13.91
CA PHE A 291 2.56 18.55 12.74
C PHE A 291 1.86 19.89 12.95
N ALA A 292 0.79 19.95 13.73
CA ALA A 292 0.16 21.23 14.09
C ALA A 292 1.14 22.12 14.88
N VAL A 293 1.82 21.55 15.88
CA VAL A 293 2.82 22.28 16.68
C VAL A 293 4.06 22.64 15.84
N PHE A 294 4.47 21.75 14.92
CA PHE A 294 5.57 22.02 13.98
C PHE A 294 5.30 23.25 13.10
N TYR A 295 4.08 23.44 12.61
CA TYR A 295 3.75 24.65 11.83
C TYR A 295 3.82 25.93 12.68
N VAL A 296 3.37 25.87 13.94
CA VAL A 296 3.53 27.00 14.87
C VAL A 296 5.01 27.29 15.09
N ALA A 297 5.84 26.25 15.25
CA ALA A 297 7.29 26.36 15.38
C ALA A 297 7.94 27.04 14.16
N LEU A 298 7.51 26.62 12.95
CA LEU A 298 8.00 27.18 11.69
C LEU A 298 7.62 28.67 11.55
N VAL A 299 6.37 29.03 11.83
CA VAL A 299 5.88 30.42 11.78
C VAL A 299 6.67 31.28 12.78
N ARG A 300 6.90 30.80 13.99
CA ARG A 300 7.71 31.53 15.00
C ARG A 300 9.14 31.76 14.52
N LEU A 301 9.77 30.75 13.91
CA LEU A 301 11.11 30.87 13.36
C LEU A 301 11.16 31.94 12.26
N LEU A 302 10.22 31.90 11.30
CA LEU A 302 10.13 32.85 10.18
C LEU A 302 9.81 34.29 10.66
N ALA A 303 9.05 34.43 11.75
CA ALA A 303 8.75 35.74 12.36
C ALA A 303 9.89 36.31 13.25
N GLY A 304 11.05 35.66 13.27
CA GLY A 304 12.17 36.09 14.12
C GLY A 304 11.98 35.85 15.63
N ALA A 305 10.93 35.12 16.02
CA ALA A 305 10.63 34.77 17.41
C ALA A 305 11.15 33.36 17.78
N GLY A 306 12.05 32.80 16.96
CA GLY A 306 12.72 31.53 17.19
C GLY A 306 14.01 31.73 18.01
N ASP A 307 14.44 30.65 18.66
CA ASP A 307 15.73 30.56 19.34
C ASP A 307 16.58 29.44 18.71
N LEU A 308 17.84 29.32 19.12
CA LEU A 308 18.76 28.31 18.58
C LEU A 308 18.27 26.90 18.83
N LEU A 309 17.63 26.64 19.99
CA LEU A 309 17.04 25.33 20.29
C LEU A 309 15.97 24.95 19.25
N LEU A 310 15.05 25.88 18.95
CA LEU A 310 13.98 25.66 17.98
C LEU A 310 14.54 25.34 16.59
N LEU A 311 15.52 26.12 16.14
CA LEU A 311 16.18 25.88 14.86
C LEU A 311 16.87 24.50 14.83
N SER A 312 17.64 24.17 15.87
CA SER A 312 18.38 22.91 15.96
C SER A 312 17.46 21.70 15.90
N VAL A 313 16.31 21.73 16.60
CA VAL A 313 15.32 20.66 16.61
C VAL A 313 14.66 20.50 15.24
N ILE A 314 14.32 21.60 14.56
CA ILE A 314 13.76 21.57 13.21
C ILE A 314 14.76 20.95 12.21
N MET A 315 16.03 21.37 12.29
CA MET A 315 17.08 20.83 11.41
C MET A 315 17.30 19.33 11.64
N LEU A 316 17.32 18.89 12.90
CA LEU A 316 17.45 17.48 13.26
C LEU A 316 16.29 16.65 12.72
N LYS A 317 15.03 17.14 12.86
CA LYS A 317 13.84 16.52 12.26
C LYS A 317 14.02 16.35 10.76
N PHE A 318 14.40 17.39 10.05
CA PHE A 318 14.57 17.34 8.59
C PHE A 318 15.67 16.35 8.18
N GLY A 319 16.78 16.34 8.91
CA GLY A 319 17.87 15.40 8.64
C GLY A 319 17.43 13.94 8.78
N PHE A 320 16.69 13.61 9.84
CA PHE A 320 16.19 12.24 10.05
C PHE A 320 15.14 11.82 9.02
N GLU A 321 14.16 12.67 8.71
CA GLU A 321 13.14 12.37 7.69
C GLU A 321 13.78 12.19 6.31
N LEU A 322 14.72 13.05 5.95
CA LEU A 322 15.46 12.94 4.70
C LEU A 322 16.26 11.64 4.65
N TYR A 323 16.97 11.29 5.72
CA TYR A 323 17.71 10.04 5.82
C TYR A 323 16.83 8.81 5.59
N ILE A 324 15.71 8.68 6.33
CA ILE A 324 14.79 7.55 6.19
C ILE A 324 14.18 7.50 4.79
N SER A 325 13.78 8.65 4.24
CA SER A 325 13.21 8.74 2.89
C SER A 325 14.22 8.31 1.84
N GLN A 326 15.48 8.78 1.93
CA GLN A 326 16.54 8.40 0.99
C GLN A 326 16.91 6.92 1.09
N THR A 327 16.97 6.36 2.31
CA THR A 327 17.21 4.94 2.54
C THR A 327 16.16 4.09 1.80
N HIS A 328 14.87 4.41 1.98
CA HIS A 328 13.80 3.67 1.29
C HIS A 328 13.85 3.87 -0.22
N LEU A 329 14.03 5.12 -0.71
CA LEU A 329 14.11 5.40 -2.14
C LEU A 329 15.28 4.68 -2.81
N ALA A 330 16.39 4.49 -2.10
CA ALA A 330 17.50 3.66 -2.57
C ALA A 330 17.11 2.17 -2.69
N LEU A 331 16.37 1.62 -1.72
CA LEU A 331 15.87 0.25 -1.76
C LEU A 331 14.97 0.00 -2.98
N VAL A 332 14.08 0.94 -3.30
CA VAL A 332 13.17 0.85 -4.46
C VAL A 332 13.78 1.37 -5.77
N ARG A 333 15.06 1.79 -5.75
CA ARG A 333 15.79 2.38 -6.90
C ARG A 333 15.10 3.58 -7.55
N LYS A 334 14.50 4.44 -6.72
CA LYS A 334 13.75 5.65 -7.13
C LYS A 334 14.35 6.92 -6.50
N THR A 335 15.67 6.99 -6.35
CA THR A 335 16.37 8.07 -5.61
C THR A 335 16.10 9.47 -6.15
N HIS A 336 15.80 9.62 -7.45
CA HIS A 336 15.46 10.90 -8.07
C HIS A 336 14.17 11.52 -7.49
N ILE A 337 13.26 10.71 -6.92
CA ILE A 337 12.07 11.22 -6.24
C ILE A 337 12.45 12.00 -4.97
N GLY A 338 13.62 11.77 -4.42
CA GLY A 338 14.09 12.40 -3.17
C GLY A 338 14.12 13.92 -3.20
N ILE A 339 14.24 14.55 -4.40
CA ILE A 339 14.17 16.01 -4.55
C ILE A 339 12.81 16.56 -4.08
N LEU A 340 11.77 15.75 -4.11
CA LEU A 340 10.41 16.12 -3.69
C LEU A 340 10.26 16.18 -2.16
N TYR A 341 11.30 15.81 -1.39
CA TYR A 341 11.29 15.93 0.06
C TYR A 341 11.01 17.38 0.50
N PHE A 342 11.67 18.35 -0.12
CA PHE A 342 11.54 19.76 0.26
C PHE A 342 10.11 20.33 0.08
N PRO A 343 9.43 20.23 -1.08
CA PRO A 343 8.04 20.67 -1.19
C PRO A 343 7.10 19.82 -0.31
N GLN A 344 7.42 18.55 -0.09
CA GLN A 344 6.57 17.62 0.66
C GLN A 344 6.55 17.92 2.16
N ILE A 345 7.61 18.51 2.73
CA ILE A 345 7.64 19.01 4.13
C ILE A 345 6.43 19.93 4.40
N PHE A 346 6.05 20.73 3.42
CA PHE A 346 4.95 21.70 3.55
C PHE A 346 3.61 21.14 3.10
N VAL A 347 3.58 20.33 2.05
CA VAL A 347 2.33 19.83 1.45
C VAL A 347 1.74 18.66 2.25
N PHE A 348 2.57 17.70 2.66
CA PHE A 348 2.10 16.46 3.29
C PHE A 348 1.37 16.70 4.62
N PRO A 349 1.90 17.48 5.58
CA PRO A 349 1.22 17.70 6.84
C PRO A 349 -0.11 18.43 6.67
N LEU A 350 -0.19 19.43 5.78
CA LEU A 350 -1.44 20.14 5.48
C LEU A 350 -2.48 19.20 4.86
N LYS A 351 -2.06 18.39 3.90
CA LYS A 351 -2.89 17.37 3.27
C LYS A 351 -3.38 16.35 4.29
N TYR A 352 -2.49 15.87 5.17
CA TYR A 352 -2.81 14.92 6.22
C TYR A 352 -3.86 15.51 7.19
N ILE A 353 -3.66 16.74 7.69
CA ILE A 353 -4.59 17.45 8.58
C ILE A 353 -5.95 17.63 7.89
N PHE A 354 -5.94 18.13 6.65
CA PHE A 354 -7.18 18.37 5.88
C PHE A 354 -8.02 17.09 5.71
N PHE A 355 -7.40 16.00 5.25
CA PHE A 355 -8.13 14.75 5.01
C PHE A 355 -8.50 14.03 6.29
N ALA A 356 -7.73 14.16 7.38
CA ALA A 356 -8.11 13.63 8.69
C ALA A 356 -9.42 14.26 9.20
N ILE A 357 -9.52 15.59 9.12
CA ILE A 357 -10.74 16.33 9.50
C ILE A 357 -11.89 15.99 8.54
N ARG A 358 -11.65 16.09 7.23
CA ARG A 358 -12.70 15.91 6.21
C ARG A 358 -13.23 14.48 6.16
N GLY A 359 -12.38 13.48 6.32
CA GLY A 359 -12.75 12.07 6.36
C GLY A 359 -13.56 11.69 7.60
N SER A 360 -13.34 12.37 8.72
CA SER A 360 -14.12 12.16 9.95
C SER A 360 -15.54 12.74 9.86
N LEU A 361 -15.76 13.79 9.05
CA LEU A 361 -17.02 14.51 8.92
C LEU A 361 -17.83 14.13 7.66
N GLY A 362 -17.24 13.43 6.71
CA GLY A 362 -17.80 13.27 5.38
C GLY A 362 -18.49 11.94 5.11
N LYS A 363 -19.64 11.99 4.40
CA LYS A 363 -20.20 10.85 3.68
C LYS A 363 -19.48 10.76 2.32
N TYR A 364 -18.94 9.58 1.98
CA TYR A 364 -18.40 9.32 0.64
C TYR A 364 -19.35 8.39 -0.13
N ARG A 365 -19.35 8.53 -1.47
CA ARG A 365 -20.07 7.63 -2.36
C ARG A 365 -19.08 6.67 -3.01
N TRP A 366 -19.39 5.37 -2.98
CA TRP A 366 -18.73 4.37 -3.81
C TRP A 366 -19.29 4.49 -5.23
N LYS A 367 -18.42 4.33 -6.25
CA LYS A 367 -18.86 4.23 -7.64
C LYS A 367 -19.76 3.03 -7.88
#